data_d642e953da870faebe74b2180196bcce
#
_entry.id   d642e953da870faebe74b2180196bcce
#
_cell.length_a   1.000
_cell.length_b   1.000
_cell.length_c   1.000
_cell.angle_alpha   90.00
_cell.angle_beta   90.00
_cell.angle_gamma   90.00
#
_symmetry.space_group_name_H-M   'P 1'
#
loop_
_entity.id
_entity.type
_entity.pdbx_description
1 polymer ?
#
loop_
_entity_poly.entity_id
_entity_poly.type
_entity_poly.pdbx_seq_one_letter_code
_entity_poly.pdbx_strand_id
1 'polypeptide(L)'
;HSRCALWISDAEHAPLTPISGYPDLDIRWPAHAIIGTKGFDFIDGLDEATYDYQVFKGIEADKHPYGACYHDLKDTLSTGAIEYLRCHGITTVICGGLATDYCVKNTVLQLKAAGFDVILNKAACRGIAPETIASAMQEMAAAGVKFVECAKELAE
;
A
#
# COMPACT_ATOMS: atom_id res chain seq x y z
N HIS A 1 -0.93 0.41 10.56
CA HIS A 1 0.53 0.41 10.51
C HIS A 1 1.14 -0.12 11.81
N SER A 2 2.43 -0.39 11.76
CA SER A 2 3.23 -1.11 12.74
C SER A 2 3.14 -0.55 14.16
N ARG A 3 3.32 -1.42 15.12
CA ARG A 3 3.58 -1.07 16.52
C ARG A 3 5.03 -0.59 16.75
N CYS A 4 5.88 -0.68 15.71
CA CYS A 4 7.27 -0.24 15.78
C CYS A 4 7.34 1.28 15.77
N ALA A 5 7.86 1.86 16.83
CA ALA A 5 8.09 3.32 16.91
C ALA A 5 9.29 3.79 16.07
N LEU A 6 10.12 2.88 15.58
CA LEU A 6 11.38 3.22 14.88
C LEU A 6 11.17 3.95 13.56
N TRP A 7 10.05 3.76 12.89
CA TRP A 7 9.73 4.45 11.64
C TRP A 7 9.06 5.83 11.85
N ILE A 8 8.70 6.16 13.10
CA ILE A 8 8.06 7.43 13.41
C ILE A 8 9.13 8.52 13.52
N SER A 9 8.91 9.65 12.83
CA SER A 9 9.73 10.86 12.98
C SER A 9 9.49 11.50 14.33
N ASP A 10 10.51 12.16 14.87
CA ASP A 10 10.51 12.85 16.14
C ASP A 10 11.30 14.17 16.05
N ALA A 11 11.59 14.79 17.20
CA ALA A 11 12.32 16.06 17.25
C ALA A 11 13.79 15.94 16.78
N GLU A 12 14.38 14.74 16.90
CA GLU A 12 15.79 14.49 16.54
C GLU A 12 15.88 13.89 15.11
N HIS A 13 14.80 13.29 14.63
CA HIS A 13 14.78 12.56 13.35
C HIS A 13 13.61 13.07 12.50
N ALA A 14 13.92 13.95 11.56
CA ALA A 14 12.92 14.53 10.65
C ALA A 14 12.23 13.47 9.75
N PRO A 15 11.01 13.76 9.26
CA PRO A 15 10.35 12.94 8.24
C PRO A 15 11.23 12.75 6.99
N LEU A 16 11.10 11.61 6.35
CA LEU A 16 11.82 11.20 5.14
C LEU A 16 13.34 11.02 5.33
N THR A 17 13.82 10.99 6.58
CA THR A 17 15.23 10.66 6.85
C THR A 17 15.43 9.13 6.85
N PRO A 18 16.58 8.65 6.31
CA PRO A 18 16.89 7.23 6.26
C PRO A 18 17.00 6.60 7.67
N ILE A 19 16.59 5.35 7.75
CA ILE A 19 16.77 4.50 8.92
C ILE A 19 17.85 3.48 8.61
N SER A 20 18.86 3.37 9.48
CA SER A 20 19.96 2.41 9.32
C SER A 20 19.88 1.28 10.34
N GLY A 21 20.45 0.12 10.00
CA GLY A 21 20.55 -1.03 10.90
C GLY A 21 19.32 -1.94 10.93
N TYR A 22 18.27 -1.63 10.17
CA TYR A 22 17.04 -2.42 10.09
C TYR A 22 16.71 -2.72 8.62
N PRO A 23 16.69 -3.99 8.19
CA PRO A 23 16.53 -4.36 6.78
C PRO A 23 15.13 -4.09 6.21
N ASP A 24 14.13 -3.93 7.06
CA ASP A 24 12.73 -3.72 6.70
C ASP A 24 12.18 -2.35 7.13
N LEU A 25 13.10 -1.41 7.38
CA LEU A 25 12.81 0.00 7.65
C LEU A 25 13.71 0.85 6.75
N ASP A 26 13.12 1.69 5.91
CA ASP A 26 13.87 2.54 4.98
C ASP A 26 13.95 4.00 5.42
N ILE A 27 12.81 4.66 5.60
CA ILE A 27 12.72 6.07 5.97
C ILE A 27 11.69 6.31 7.07
N ARG A 28 11.84 7.43 7.77
CA ARG A 28 10.91 7.86 8.82
C ARG A 28 9.71 8.57 8.22
N TRP A 29 8.57 8.38 8.87
CA TRP A 29 7.31 9.03 8.55
C TRP A 29 6.71 9.70 9.76
N PRO A 30 5.90 10.76 9.60
CA PRO A 30 5.01 11.22 10.66
C PRO A 30 4.11 10.07 11.14
N ALA A 31 3.81 10.04 12.43
CA ALA A 31 2.91 9.02 12.99
C ALA A 31 1.55 9.05 12.28
N HIS A 32 1.15 7.92 11.71
CA HIS A 32 -0.13 7.78 11.02
C HIS A 32 -0.62 6.33 11.06
N ALA A 33 -1.93 6.13 10.98
CA ALA A 33 -2.57 4.82 10.93
C ALA A 33 -2.02 3.81 11.97
N ILE A 34 -1.79 4.30 13.19
CA ILE A 34 -1.28 3.47 14.29
C ILE A 34 -2.41 2.58 14.82
N ILE A 35 -2.17 1.29 14.89
CA ILE A 35 -3.13 0.29 15.40
C ILE A 35 -3.61 0.69 16.80
N GLY A 36 -4.93 0.69 16.99
CA GLY A 36 -5.57 1.07 18.25
C GLY A 36 -5.77 2.57 18.43
N THR A 37 -5.58 3.37 17.39
CA THR A 37 -5.90 4.80 17.38
C THR A 37 -7.00 5.10 16.36
N LYS A 38 -7.72 6.22 16.55
CA LYS A 38 -8.75 6.68 15.60
C LYS A 38 -8.22 6.84 14.16
N GLY A 39 -6.93 7.13 13.98
CA GLY A 39 -6.32 7.24 12.65
C GLY A 39 -6.15 5.89 11.93
N PHE A 40 -6.37 4.78 12.61
CA PHE A 40 -6.37 3.43 12.04
C PHE A 40 -7.79 2.97 11.65
N ASP A 41 -8.82 3.54 12.25
CA ASP A 41 -10.21 3.15 12.01
C ASP A 41 -10.62 3.47 10.57
N PHE A 42 -11.65 2.77 10.10
CA PHE A 42 -12.32 3.12 8.85
C PHE A 42 -12.96 4.51 8.97
N ILE A 43 -12.94 5.24 7.88
CA ILE A 43 -13.63 6.53 7.78
C ILE A 43 -15.15 6.33 7.69
N ASP A 44 -15.91 7.32 8.12
CA ASP A 44 -17.37 7.29 8.04
C ASP A 44 -17.85 6.98 6.61
N GLY A 45 -18.74 6.02 6.49
CA GLY A 45 -19.30 5.57 5.21
C GLY A 45 -18.49 4.48 4.50
N LEU A 46 -17.37 4.04 5.07
CA LEU A 46 -16.59 2.88 4.61
C LEU A 46 -16.45 1.87 5.76
N ASP A 47 -17.59 1.43 6.29
CA ASP A 47 -17.65 0.53 7.44
C ASP A 47 -17.04 -0.84 7.12
N GLU A 48 -16.53 -1.50 8.16
CA GLU A 48 -15.89 -2.82 8.09
C GLU A 48 -16.75 -3.85 7.34
N ALA A 49 -18.07 -3.82 7.54
CA ALA A 49 -19.02 -4.72 6.88
C ALA A 49 -19.10 -4.53 5.34
N THR A 50 -18.47 -3.50 4.79
CA THR A 50 -18.43 -3.24 3.34
C THR A 50 -17.40 -4.14 2.63
N TYR A 51 -16.48 -4.75 3.38
CA TYR A 51 -15.34 -5.49 2.83
C TYR A 51 -15.48 -7.00 3.06
N ASP A 52 -15.21 -7.80 2.03
CA ASP A 52 -15.18 -9.26 2.12
C ASP A 52 -13.94 -9.79 2.84
N TYR A 53 -12.84 -9.04 2.76
CA TYR A 53 -11.56 -9.44 3.35
C TYR A 53 -10.72 -8.22 3.74
N GLN A 54 -10.07 -8.32 4.89
CA GLN A 54 -9.19 -7.28 5.41
C GLN A 54 -7.80 -7.83 5.63
N VAL A 55 -6.81 -7.06 5.22
CA VAL A 55 -5.40 -7.39 5.36
C VAL A 55 -4.73 -6.35 6.24
N PHE A 56 -4.03 -6.82 7.27
CA PHE A 56 -3.19 -5.98 8.10
C PHE A 56 -1.75 -6.07 7.62
N LYS A 57 -1.11 -4.93 7.45
CA LYS A 57 0.32 -4.84 7.15
C LYS A 57 1.05 -4.03 8.22
N GLY A 58 2.37 -4.26 8.37
CA GLY A 58 3.18 -3.54 9.34
C GLY A 58 2.78 -3.84 10.78
N ILE A 59 2.43 -5.08 11.08
CA ILE A 59 2.07 -5.56 12.42
C ILE A 59 3.28 -6.04 13.23
N GLU A 60 4.39 -6.33 12.56
CA GLU A 60 5.66 -6.68 13.19
C GLU A 60 6.34 -5.44 13.77
N ALA A 61 7.06 -5.63 14.87
CA ALA A 61 7.67 -4.52 15.61
C ALA A 61 8.86 -3.87 14.87
N ASP A 62 9.47 -4.57 13.94
CA ASP A 62 10.71 -4.20 13.24
C ASP A 62 10.53 -4.02 11.73
N LYS A 63 9.30 -3.91 11.24
CA LYS A 63 8.99 -3.82 9.81
C LYS A 63 8.05 -2.65 9.49
N HIS A 64 8.28 -2.02 8.35
CA HIS A 64 7.40 -0.98 7.82
C HIS A 64 7.17 -1.19 6.32
N PRO A 65 6.37 -2.19 5.93
CA PRO A 65 6.09 -2.47 4.53
C PRO A 65 5.22 -1.38 3.90
N TYR A 66 5.39 -1.16 2.60
CA TYR A 66 4.49 -0.30 1.82
C TYR A 66 3.37 -1.09 1.17
N GLY A 67 3.70 -2.16 0.44
CA GLY A 67 2.70 -2.98 -0.23
C GLY A 67 1.84 -3.78 0.75
N ALA A 68 0.60 -4.07 0.34
CA ALA A 68 -0.36 -4.82 1.15
C ALA A 68 -0.18 -6.33 1.07
N CYS A 69 0.63 -6.84 0.13
CA CYS A 69 0.76 -8.28 -0.08
C CYS A 69 1.83 -8.93 0.81
N TYR A 70 2.73 -8.14 1.40
CA TYR A 70 3.81 -8.65 2.24
C TYR A 70 4.04 -7.79 3.48
N HIS A 71 4.57 -8.42 4.54
CA HIS A 71 4.89 -7.77 5.81
C HIS A 71 6.30 -7.15 5.83
N ASP A 72 7.11 -7.37 4.79
CA ASP A 72 8.50 -6.93 4.69
C ASP A 72 8.77 -6.19 3.37
N LEU A 73 9.91 -5.50 3.28
CA LEU A 73 10.32 -4.76 2.08
C LEU A 73 10.89 -5.65 0.98
N LYS A 74 11.16 -6.94 1.29
CA LYS A 74 11.74 -7.92 0.35
C LYS A 74 10.70 -8.85 -0.28
N ASP A 75 9.42 -8.65 0.04
CA ASP A 75 8.32 -9.48 -0.45
C ASP A 75 8.49 -10.98 -0.13
N THR A 76 8.89 -11.30 1.11
CA THR A 76 9.13 -12.68 1.55
C THR A 76 8.10 -13.20 2.55
N LEU A 77 7.49 -12.32 3.35
CA LEU A 77 6.53 -12.68 4.39
C LEU A 77 5.12 -12.27 3.96
N SER A 78 4.35 -13.21 3.41
CA SER A 78 3.00 -12.97 2.89
C SER A 78 2.02 -12.48 3.96
N THR A 79 1.15 -11.53 3.58
CA THR A 79 -0.02 -11.12 4.37
C THR A 79 -1.24 -12.01 4.15
N GLY A 80 -1.20 -12.92 3.17
CA GLY A 80 -2.33 -13.72 2.72
C GLY A 80 -3.20 -13.06 1.64
N ALA A 81 -2.91 -11.81 1.24
CA ALA A 81 -3.73 -11.10 0.24
C ALA A 81 -3.76 -11.80 -1.12
N ILE A 82 -2.59 -12.20 -1.63
CA ILE A 82 -2.45 -12.90 -2.92
C ILE A 82 -3.15 -14.26 -2.86
N GLU A 83 -2.95 -15.00 -1.80
CA GLU A 83 -3.55 -16.31 -1.57
C GLU A 83 -5.07 -16.22 -1.51
N TYR A 84 -5.61 -15.22 -0.82
CA TYR A 84 -7.04 -14.96 -0.76
C TYR A 84 -7.63 -14.70 -2.15
N LEU A 85 -7.03 -13.81 -2.92
CA LEU A 85 -7.47 -13.49 -4.28
C LEU A 85 -7.46 -14.74 -5.18
N ARG A 86 -6.40 -15.54 -5.12
CA ARG A 86 -6.27 -16.78 -5.89
C ARG A 86 -7.33 -17.82 -5.50
N CYS A 87 -7.57 -18.03 -4.20
CA CYS A 87 -8.58 -18.95 -3.70
C CYS A 87 -10.00 -18.60 -4.17
N HIS A 88 -10.26 -17.31 -4.45
CA HIS A 88 -11.55 -16.83 -4.95
C HIS A 88 -11.60 -16.71 -6.47
N GLY A 89 -10.59 -17.22 -7.19
CA GLY A 89 -10.55 -17.19 -8.65
C GLY A 89 -10.45 -15.81 -9.27
N ILE A 90 -9.99 -14.81 -8.50
CA ILE A 90 -9.79 -13.45 -8.98
C ILE A 90 -8.60 -13.43 -9.94
N THR A 91 -8.78 -12.85 -11.10
CA THR A 91 -7.73 -12.68 -12.12
C THR A 91 -7.39 -11.21 -12.36
N THR A 92 -8.35 -10.31 -12.12
CA THR A 92 -8.19 -8.87 -12.31
C THR A 92 -8.45 -8.14 -11.00
N VAL A 93 -7.56 -7.23 -10.64
CA VAL A 93 -7.67 -6.43 -9.41
C VAL A 93 -7.73 -4.95 -9.77
N ILE A 94 -8.77 -4.26 -9.28
CA ILE A 94 -8.89 -2.81 -9.39
C ILE A 94 -8.33 -2.20 -8.12
N CYS A 95 -7.35 -1.32 -8.25
CA CYS A 95 -6.63 -0.72 -7.13
C CYS A 95 -6.96 0.76 -6.98
N GLY A 96 -7.03 1.21 -5.73
CA GLY A 96 -7.11 2.60 -5.31
C GLY A 96 -6.60 2.75 -3.90
N GLY A 97 -6.42 3.97 -3.41
CA GLY A 97 -6.01 4.25 -2.02
C GLY A 97 -4.88 5.24 -1.88
N LEU A 98 -4.18 5.15 -0.76
CA LEU A 98 -3.11 6.06 -0.32
C LEU A 98 -1.86 5.26 0.08
N ALA A 99 -0.67 5.80 -0.16
CA ALA A 99 -0.38 6.87 -1.10
C ALA A 99 -0.01 6.28 -2.46
N THR A 100 -0.37 6.96 -3.55
CA THR A 100 -0.13 6.52 -4.94
C THR A 100 1.31 6.08 -5.16
N ASP A 101 2.26 6.87 -4.68
CA ASP A 101 3.70 6.75 -4.87
C ASP A 101 4.39 5.78 -3.89
N TYR A 102 3.68 5.29 -2.90
CA TYR A 102 4.21 4.35 -1.89
C TYR A 102 3.37 3.08 -1.78
N CYS A 103 2.36 3.08 -0.91
CA CYS A 103 1.61 1.85 -0.61
C CYS A 103 0.84 1.34 -1.81
N VAL A 104 0.22 2.22 -2.61
CA VAL A 104 -0.53 1.84 -3.80
C VAL A 104 0.41 1.28 -4.87
N LYS A 105 1.49 2.01 -5.22
CA LYS A 105 2.49 1.54 -6.18
C LYS A 105 3.02 0.15 -5.80
N ASN A 106 3.49 0.00 -4.58
CA ASN A 106 4.09 -1.27 -4.15
C ASN A 106 3.07 -2.42 -4.19
N THR A 107 1.83 -2.20 -3.73
CA THR A 107 0.76 -3.20 -3.81
C THR A 107 0.47 -3.60 -5.25
N VAL A 108 0.35 -2.63 -6.14
CA VAL A 108 0.09 -2.84 -7.57
C VAL A 108 1.19 -3.65 -8.23
N LEU A 109 2.46 -3.32 -7.95
CA LEU A 109 3.61 -4.05 -8.48
C LEU A 109 3.70 -5.48 -7.94
N GLN A 110 3.41 -5.68 -6.65
CA GLN A 110 3.33 -7.02 -6.03
C GLN A 110 2.24 -7.88 -6.70
N LEU A 111 1.06 -7.31 -6.95
CA LEU A 111 -0.02 -8.00 -7.65
C LEU A 111 0.34 -8.33 -9.09
N LYS A 112 1.00 -7.41 -9.82
CA LYS A 112 1.52 -7.68 -11.17
C LYS A 112 2.55 -8.81 -11.17
N ALA A 113 3.50 -8.79 -10.22
CA ALA A 113 4.49 -9.85 -10.07
C ALA A 113 3.85 -11.21 -9.74
N ALA A 114 2.72 -11.21 -9.03
CA ALA A 114 1.94 -12.41 -8.73
C ALA A 114 1.08 -12.91 -9.92
N GLY A 115 1.06 -12.20 -11.05
CA GLY A 115 0.41 -12.60 -12.29
C GLY A 115 -1.03 -12.11 -12.47
N PHE A 116 -1.49 -11.17 -11.64
CA PHE A 116 -2.82 -10.56 -11.82
C PHE A 116 -2.82 -9.50 -12.94
N ASP A 117 -3.95 -9.36 -13.59
CA ASP A 117 -4.26 -8.13 -14.31
C ASP A 117 -4.60 -7.05 -13.30
N VAL A 118 -3.96 -5.87 -13.43
CA VAL A 118 -4.16 -4.78 -12.47
C VAL A 118 -4.60 -3.52 -13.19
N ILE A 119 -5.64 -2.91 -12.66
CA ILE A 119 -6.19 -1.63 -13.11
C ILE A 119 -6.08 -0.63 -11.96
N LEU A 120 -5.43 0.49 -12.17
CA LEU A 120 -5.38 1.58 -11.19
C LEU A 120 -6.47 2.62 -11.50
N ASN A 121 -7.38 2.84 -10.55
CA ASN A 121 -8.36 3.93 -10.61
C ASN A 121 -7.72 5.21 -10.06
N LYS A 122 -7.32 6.12 -10.95
CA LYS A 122 -6.61 7.35 -10.60
C LYS A 122 -7.44 8.28 -9.71
N ALA A 123 -8.76 8.37 -9.95
CA ALA A 123 -9.64 9.20 -9.12
C ALA A 123 -9.71 8.73 -7.66
N ALA A 124 -9.47 7.44 -7.41
CA ALA A 124 -9.46 6.84 -6.08
C ALA A 124 -8.09 6.89 -5.39
N CYS A 125 -7.11 7.61 -5.96
CA CYS A 125 -5.75 7.68 -5.42
C CYS A 125 -5.34 9.12 -5.09
N ARG A 126 -4.48 9.26 -4.08
CA ARG A 126 -3.74 10.50 -3.80
C ARG A 126 -2.33 10.13 -3.36
N GLY A 127 -1.34 10.90 -3.81
CA GLY A 127 0.08 10.69 -3.49
C GLY A 127 0.65 11.80 -2.61
N ILE A 128 1.94 11.69 -2.31
CA ILE A 128 2.66 12.58 -1.39
C ILE A 128 3.27 13.76 -2.14
N ALA A 129 4.02 13.50 -3.24
CA ALA A 129 4.72 14.53 -3.97
C ALA A 129 4.59 14.33 -5.50
N PRO A 130 4.49 15.41 -6.29
CA PRO A 130 4.30 15.30 -7.75
C PRO A 130 5.37 14.46 -8.43
N GLU A 131 6.63 14.61 -8.03
CA GLU A 131 7.78 13.93 -8.63
C GLU A 131 7.73 12.41 -8.36
N THR A 132 7.44 12.02 -7.11
CA THR A 132 7.34 10.60 -6.72
C THR A 132 6.10 9.95 -7.29
N ILE A 133 4.99 10.69 -7.42
CA ILE A 133 3.79 10.22 -8.12
C ILE A 133 4.10 9.96 -9.60
N ALA A 134 4.78 10.89 -10.29
CA ALA A 134 5.12 10.74 -11.70
C ALA A 134 6.02 9.51 -11.92
N SER A 135 7.04 9.31 -11.08
CA SER A 135 7.90 8.12 -11.11
C SER A 135 7.10 6.84 -10.89
N ALA A 136 6.25 6.82 -9.88
CA ALA A 136 5.41 5.66 -9.56
C ALA A 136 4.47 5.29 -10.72
N MET A 137 3.87 6.28 -11.36
CA MET A 137 3.01 6.05 -12.54
C MET A 137 3.79 5.44 -13.70
N GLN A 138 5.03 5.89 -13.95
CA GLN A 138 5.90 5.32 -14.96
C GLN A 138 6.30 3.88 -14.65
N GLU A 139 6.67 3.59 -13.40
CA GLU A 139 7.02 2.23 -12.95
C GLU A 139 5.83 1.27 -13.11
N MET A 140 4.63 1.69 -12.70
CA MET A 140 3.42 0.89 -12.86
C MET A 140 3.05 0.68 -14.33
N ALA A 141 3.18 1.71 -15.18
CA ALA A 141 2.97 1.59 -16.63
C ALA A 141 3.96 0.60 -17.27
N ALA A 142 5.24 0.68 -16.92
CA ALA A 142 6.26 -0.24 -17.40
C ALA A 142 6.00 -1.70 -16.97
N ALA A 143 5.35 -1.92 -15.83
CA ALA A 143 4.91 -3.23 -15.36
C ALA A 143 3.60 -3.73 -16.04
N GLY A 144 3.02 -2.96 -16.94
CA GLY A 144 1.79 -3.32 -17.67
C GLY A 144 0.51 -3.14 -16.86
N VAL A 145 0.50 -2.19 -15.93
CA VAL A 145 -0.72 -1.77 -15.23
C VAL A 145 -1.59 -0.94 -16.16
N LYS A 146 -2.88 -1.22 -16.17
CA LYS A 146 -3.87 -0.39 -16.87
C LYS A 146 -4.32 0.75 -15.95
N PHE A 147 -4.64 1.89 -16.55
CA PHE A 147 -5.12 3.06 -15.81
C PHE A 147 -6.50 3.47 -16.30
N VAL A 148 -7.35 3.85 -15.38
CA VAL A 148 -8.62 4.52 -15.65
C VAL A 148 -8.65 5.85 -14.91
N GLU A 149 -9.27 6.85 -15.51
CA GLU A 149 -9.38 8.16 -14.89
C GLU A 149 -10.37 8.13 -13.72
N CYS A 150 -11.45 7.38 -13.86
CA CYS A 150 -12.44 7.21 -12.80
C CYS A 150 -13.20 5.88 -12.93
N ALA A 151 -14.01 5.55 -11.92
CA ALA A 151 -14.76 4.30 -11.86
C ALA A 151 -15.78 4.13 -13.01
N LYS A 152 -16.19 5.19 -13.69
CA LYS A 152 -17.13 5.10 -14.82
C LYS A 152 -16.55 4.33 -16.00
N GLU A 153 -15.24 4.41 -16.21
CA GLU A 153 -14.54 3.69 -17.29
C GLU A 153 -14.40 2.18 -17.00
N LEU A 154 -14.75 1.73 -15.80
CA LEU A 154 -14.72 0.31 -15.44
C LEU A 154 -16.03 -0.41 -15.80
N ALA A 155 -17.08 0.33 -16.15
CA ALA A 155 -18.41 -0.19 -16.46
C ALA A 155 -18.67 -0.38 -17.96
N GLU A 156 -17.71 0.03 -18.81
CA GLU A 156 -17.70 -0.12 -20.26
C GLU A 156 -16.86 -1.36 -20.69
#